data_e579a48d69c82cf8362c222e10cd0219
#
_entry.id   e579a48d69c82cf8362c222e10cd0219
#
_cell.length_a   1.000
_cell.length_b   1.000
_cell.length_c   1.000
_cell.angle_alpha   90.00
_cell.angle_beta   90.00
_cell.angle_gamma   90.00
#
_symmetry.space_group_name_H-M   'P 1'
#
loop_
_entity.id
_entity.type
_entity.pdbx_description
1 polymer ?
#
loop_
_entity_poly.entity_id
_entity_poly.type
_entity_poly.pdbx_seq_one_letter_code
_entity_poly.pdbx_strand_id
1 'polypeptide(L)'
;MRLAEFVTSASVAAIVTDPRLPDNPIVECNDRFLELTGYSREEVIGRNCRFLVGPGTDPARRKMLRDAIEAQRPVIVELLNYRKDGTPFLNSVMIAPIFDSEDSLVGFVGSQLEVSTEE
;
A
#
# COMPACT_ATOMS: atom_id res chain seq x y z
N MET A 1 -10.40 5.69 -17.69
CA MET A 1 -10.51 5.94 -16.24
C MET A 1 -9.17 6.38 -15.70
N ARG A 2 -9.14 7.46 -14.95
CA ARG A 2 -7.90 7.90 -14.32
C ARG A 2 -7.63 7.04 -13.09
N LEU A 3 -6.35 6.92 -12.74
CA LEU A 3 -5.91 6.09 -11.63
C LEU A 3 -6.54 6.52 -10.28
N ALA A 4 -6.66 7.84 -10.07
CA ALA A 4 -7.32 8.36 -8.87
C ALA A 4 -8.78 7.93 -8.78
N GLU A 5 -9.49 7.91 -9.90
CA GLU A 5 -10.89 7.45 -9.94
C GLU A 5 -11.00 5.96 -9.65
N PHE A 6 -10.07 5.17 -10.17
CA PHE A 6 -10.02 3.73 -9.88
C PHE A 6 -9.88 3.48 -8.38
N VAL A 7 -8.94 4.15 -7.74
CA VAL A 7 -8.69 3.99 -6.31
C VAL A 7 -9.90 4.43 -5.49
N THR A 8 -10.48 5.58 -5.82
CA THR A 8 -11.65 6.12 -5.11
C THR A 8 -12.84 5.18 -5.19
N SER A 9 -13.05 4.53 -6.34
CA SER A 9 -14.20 3.64 -6.56
C SER A 9 -13.97 2.21 -6.12
N ALA A 10 -12.75 1.84 -5.71
CA ALA A 10 -12.44 0.48 -5.29
C ALA A 10 -13.23 0.07 -4.03
N SER A 11 -13.66 -1.18 -3.99
CA SER A 11 -14.43 -1.73 -2.87
C SER A 11 -13.57 -2.18 -1.70
N VAL A 12 -12.24 -2.18 -1.86
CA VAL A 12 -11.27 -2.52 -0.82
C VAL A 12 -10.37 -1.32 -0.57
N ALA A 13 -9.63 -1.35 0.54
CA ALA A 13 -8.63 -0.32 0.82
C ALA A 13 -7.61 -0.28 -0.31
N ALA A 14 -7.31 0.90 -0.83
CA ALA A 14 -6.43 1.05 -1.98
C ALA A 14 -5.65 2.35 -1.92
N ILE A 15 -4.44 2.30 -2.48
CA ILE A 15 -3.54 3.45 -2.56
C ILE A 15 -2.88 3.49 -3.94
N VAL A 16 -2.38 4.67 -4.29
CA VAL A 16 -1.45 4.86 -5.42
C VAL A 16 -0.21 5.53 -4.86
N THR A 17 0.97 5.03 -5.26
CA THR A 17 2.23 5.66 -4.92
C THR A 17 2.93 6.14 -6.20
N ASP A 18 3.80 7.13 -6.06
CA ASP A 18 4.53 7.69 -7.21
C ASP A 18 6.04 7.54 -7.00
N PRO A 19 6.67 6.56 -7.67
CA PRO A 19 8.11 6.31 -7.52
C PRO A 19 8.98 7.39 -8.16
N ARG A 20 8.40 8.30 -8.95
CA ARG A 20 9.13 9.42 -9.52
C ARG A 20 9.41 10.52 -8.50
N LEU A 21 8.68 10.49 -7.38
CA LEU A 21 8.89 11.40 -6.25
C LEU A 21 9.79 10.73 -5.22
N PRO A 22 10.49 11.52 -4.38
CA PRO A 22 11.38 10.93 -3.37
C PRO A 22 10.64 9.98 -2.44
N ASP A 23 11.23 8.78 -2.28
CA ASP A 23 10.75 7.75 -1.35
C ASP A 23 9.42 7.11 -1.73
N ASN A 24 9.00 7.21 -3.00
CA ASN A 24 7.79 6.54 -3.50
C ASN A 24 6.58 6.77 -2.58
N PRO A 25 6.16 8.03 -2.41
CA PRO A 25 5.10 8.36 -1.45
C PRO A 25 3.71 8.00 -1.96
N ILE A 26 2.79 7.82 -1.01
CA ILE A 26 1.37 7.70 -1.34
C ILE A 26 0.88 9.05 -1.86
N VAL A 27 0.27 9.05 -3.04
CA VAL A 27 -0.30 10.26 -3.66
C VAL A 27 -1.81 10.22 -3.73
N GLU A 28 -2.41 9.02 -3.62
CA GLU A 28 -3.86 8.83 -3.58
C GLU A 28 -4.19 7.68 -2.64
N CYS A 29 -5.31 7.78 -1.95
CA CYS A 29 -5.86 6.68 -1.18
C CYS A 29 -7.39 6.82 -1.13
N ASN A 30 -8.08 5.72 -0.87
CA ASN A 30 -9.52 5.77 -0.70
C ASN A 30 -9.89 5.78 0.80
N ASP A 31 -11.18 6.01 1.08
CA ASP A 31 -11.66 6.08 2.45
C ASP A 31 -11.52 4.74 3.19
N ARG A 32 -11.60 3.64 2.46
CA ARG A 32 -11.42 2.32 3.08
C ARG A 32 -10.03 2.13 3.66
N PHE A 33 -9.01 2.68 2.99
CA PHE A 33 -7.66 2.66 3.52
C PHE A 33 -7.57 3.47 4.83
N LEU A 34 -8.22 4.61 4.89
CA LEU A 34 -8.25 5.44 6.08
C LEU A 34 -8.99 4.75 7.23
N GLU A 35 -10.11 4.11 6.94
CA GLU A 35 -10.87 3.33 7.93
C GLU A 35 -10.05 2.16 8.46
N LEU A 36 -9.37 1.45 7.57
CA LEU A 36 -8.55 0.29 7.95
C LEU A 36 -7.40 0.68 8.87
N THR A 37 -6.71 1.77 8.55
CA THR A 37 -5.47 2.14 9.24
C THR A 37 -5.66 3.11 10.38
N GLY A 38 -6.78 3.82 10.42
CA GLY A 38 -7.07 4.80 11.45
C GLY A 38 -6.40 6.15 11.26
N TYR A 39 -5.70 6.35 10.15
CA TYR A 39 -5.05 7.63 9.84
C TYR A 39 -5.97 8.50 9.00
N SER A 40 -5.76 9.82 9.08
CA SER A 40 -6.45 10.76 8.20
C SER A 40 -5.73 10.86 6.85
N ARG A 41 -6.42 11.38 5.85
CA ARG A 41 -5.82 11.59 4.53
C ARG A 41 -4.58 12.49 4.61
N GLU A 42 -4.67 13.55 5.40
CA GLU A 42 -3.54 14.47 5.59
C GLU A 42 -2.32 13.78 6.21
N GLU A 43 -2.55 12.77 7.04
CA GLU A 43 -1.48 12.00 7.66
C GLU A 43 -0.88 10.97 6.71
N VAL A 44 -1.61 10.56 5.67
CA VAL A 44 -1.21 9.49 4.75
C VAL A 44 -0.52 10.02 3.50
N ILE A 45 -1.10 11.03 2.86
CA ILE A 45 -0.58 11.54 1.59
C ILE A 45 0.80 12.13 1.78
N GLY A 46 1.73 11.77 0.92
CA GLY A 46 3.12 12.23 0.98
C GLY A 46 4.05 11.31 1.76
N ARG A 47 3.55 10.24 2.34
CA ARG A 47 4.37 9.30 3.11
C ARG A 47 4.53 7.98 2.38
N ASN A 48 5.67 7.34 2.58
CA ASN A 48 5.87 5.96 2.15
C ASN A 48 5.05 5.05 3.08
N CYS A 49 4.42 4.02 2.52
CA CYS A 49 3.50 3.16 3.29
C CYS A 49 4.18 2.32 4.37
N ARG A 50 5.51 2.33 4.50
CA ARG A 50 6.18 1.62 5.58
C ARG A 50 5.88 2.18 6.98
N PHE A 51 5.17 3.31 7.07
CA PHE A 51 4.73 3.80 8.39
C PHE A 51 3.77 2.82 9.09
N LEU A 52 3.21 1.87 8.35
CA LEU A 52 2.35 0.83 8.91
C LEU A 52 3.13 -0.33 9.53
N VAL A 53 4.45 -0.36 9.33
CA VAL A 53 5.33 -1.41 9.86
C VAL A 53 5.58 -1.16 11.36
N GLY A 54 5.73 -2.25 12.10
CA GLY A 54 6.01 -2.16 13.53
C GLY A 54 6.84 -3.34 14.02
N PRO A 55 6.96 -3.49 15.36
CA PRO A 55 7.90 -4.45 15.96
C PRO A 55 7.68 -5.91 15.54
N GLY A 56 6.44 -6.31 15.29
CA GLY A 56 6.14 -7.70 14.92
C GLY A 56 6.18 -7.97 13.44
N THR A 57 6.46 -6.97 12.59
CA THR A 57 6.48 -7.17 11.15
C THR A 57 7.71 -7.99 10.75
N ASP A 58 7.49 -9.08 10.01
CA ASP A 58 8.57 -9.98 9.57
C ASP A 58 9.48 -9.28 8.56
N PRO A 59 10.78 -9.12 8.86
CA PRO A 59 11.71 -8.49 7.93
C PRO A 59 11.83 -9.20 6.58
N ALA A 60 11.67 -10.53 6.56
CA ALA A 60 11.75 -11.29 5.32
C ALA A 60 10.58 -10.95 4.39
N ARG A 61 9.39 -10.76 4.95
CA ARG A 61 8.22 -10.37 4.15
C ARG A 61 8.32 -8.94 3.67
N ARG A 62 8.87 -8.05 4.48
CA ARG A 62 9.16 -6.68 4.05
C ARG A 62 10.13 -6.66 2.87
N LYS A 63 11.14 -7.55 2.94
CA LYS A 63 12.12 -7.67 1.85
C LYS A 63 11.46 -8.15 0.57
N MET A 64 10.54 -9.10 0.64
CA MET A 64 9.79 -9.58 -0.52
C MET A 64 9.08 -8.42 -1.22
N LEU A 65 8.41 -7.58 -0.45
CA LEU A 65 7.69 -6.43 -0.97
C LEU A 65 8.65 -5.43 -1.62
N ARG A 66 9.72 -5.09 -0.91
CA ARG A 66 10.73 -4.14 -1.40
C ARG A 66 11.39 -4.63 -2.69
N ASP A 67 11.78 -5.91 -2.73
CA ASP A 67 12.43 -6.48 -3.91
C ASP A 67 11.50 -6.47 -5.13
N ALA A 68 10.23 -6.75 -4.94
CA ALA A 68 9.26 -6.70 -6.03
C ALA A 68 9.07 -5.28 -6.56
N ILE A 69 9.01 -4.29 -5.66
CA ILE A 69 8.89 -2.88 -6.03
C ILE A 69 10.12 -2.46 -6.84
N GLU A 70 11.33 -2.79 -6.37
CA GLU A 70 12.56 -2.48 -7.09
C GLU A 70 12.61 -3.15 -8.46
N ALA A 71 12.13 -4.38 -8.56
CA ALA A 71 12.10 -5.13 -9.82
C ALA A 71 10.91 -4.76 -10.69
N GLN A 72 10.04 -3.86 -10.23
CA GLN A 72 8.84 -3.42 -10.95
C GLN A 72 7.95 -4.62 -11.31
N ARG A 73 7.76 -5.52 -10.34
CA ARG A 73 6.93 -6.72 -10.49
C ARG A 73 5.76 -6.67 -9.52
N PRO A 74 4.61 -7.24 -9.90
CA PRO A 74 3.51 -7.38 -8.96
C PRO A 74 3.86 -8.37 -7.86
N VAL A 75 3.27 -8.15 -6.69
CA VAL A 75 3.51 -9.01 -5.52
C VAL A 75 2.27 -9.03 -4.64
N ILE A 76 2.03 -10.17 -3.99
CA ILE A 76 1.04 -10.31 -2.93
C ILE A 76 1.79 -10.90 -1.73
N VAL A 77 1.70 -10.23 -0.59
CA VAL A 77 2.38 -10.70 0.62
C VAL A 77 1.54 -10.31 1.84
N GLU A 78 1.48 -11.21 2.82
CA GLU A 78 0.85 -10.91 4.10
C GLU A 78 1.88 -10.31 5.04
N LEU A 79 1.54 -9.14 5.58
CA LEU A 79 2.40 -8.40 6.51
C LEU A 79 1.62 -8.05 7.76
N LEU A 80 2.27 -8.18 8.91
CA LEU A 80 1.71 -7.62 10.13
C LEU A 80 1.94 -6.11 10.10
N ASN A 81 0.85 -5.36 10.11
CA ASN A 81 0.85 -3.90 10.14
C ASN A 81 0.21 -3.40 11.43
N TYR A 82 0.30 -2.11 11.66
CA TYR A 82 -0.22 -1.49 12.88
C TYR A 82 -1.05 -0.26 12.52
N ARG A 83 -2.23 -0.15 13.12
CA ARG A 83 -3.08 1.01 12.98
C ARG A 83 -2.49 2.18 13.77
N LYS A 84 -3.03 3.36 13.55
CA LYS A 84 -2.58 4.57 14.26
C LYS A 84 -2.63 4.41 15.78
N ASP A 85 -3.63 3.69 16.29
CA ASP A 85 -3.77 3.45 17.74
C ASP A 85 -2.84 2.37 18.28
N GLY A 86 -2.01 1.78 17.42
CA GLY A 86 -1.06 0.74 17.80
C GLY A 86 -1.59 -0.68 17.72
N THR A 87 -2.87 -0.88 17.36
CA THR A 87 -3.41 -2.24 17.25
C THR A 87 -2.87 -2.94 16.00
N PRO A 88 -2.38 -4.18 16.15
CA PRO A 88 -1.86 -4.91 15.01
C PRO A 88 -2.99 -5.52 14.18
N PHE A 89 -2.72 -5.68 12.90
CA PHE A 89 -3.60 -6.46 12.01
C PHE A 89 -2.77 -7.12 10.91
N LEU A 90 -3.20 -8.31 10.52
CA LEU A 90 -2.55 -9.02 9.42
C LEU A 90 -3.12 -8.49 8.11
N ASN A 91 -2.26 -7.93 7.28
CA ASN A 91 -2.64 -7.23 6.06
C ASN A 91 -2.18 -8.02 4.83
N SER A 92 -3.12 -8.46 4.01
CA SER A 92 -2.80 -9.01 2.71
C SER A 92 -2.59 -7.85 1.75
N VAL A 93 -1.33 -7.59 1.40
CA VAL A 93 -0.93 -6.45 0.58
C VAL A 93 -0.70 -6.92 -0.84
N MET A 94 -1.35 -6.29 -1.81
CA MET A 94 -1.08 -6.48 -3.22
C MET A 94 -0.53 -5.17 -3.77
N ILE A 95 0.60 -5.25 -4.47
CA ILE A 95 1.21 -4.09 -5.14
C ILE A 95 1.43 -4.47 -6.60
N ALA A 96 1.12 -3.55 -7.50
CA ALA A 96 1.37 -3.75 -8.93
C ALA A 96 1.88 -2.46 -9.55
N PRO A 97 2.90 -2.55 -10.43
CA PRO A 97 3.41 -1.38 -11.13
C PRO A 97 2.45 -0.93 -12.23
N ILE A 98 2.43 0.37 -12.46
CA ILE A 98 1.63 0.99 -13.53
C ILE A 98 2.58 1.63 -14.51
N PHE A 99 2.45 1.27 -15.78
CA PHE A 99 3.27 1.80 -16.87
C PHE A 99 2.40 2.63 -17.82
N ASP A 100 2.99 3.66 -18.41
CA ASP A 100 2.32 4.42 -19.46
C ASP A 100 2.45 3.70 -20.82
N SER A 101 1.94 4.34 -21.88
CA SER A 101 1.96 3.75 -23.22
C SER A 101 3.37 3.60 -23.80
N GLU A 102 4.37 4.21 -23.19
CA GLU A 102 5.77 4.13 -23.61
C GLU A 102 6.59 3.20 -22.71
N ASP A 103 5.91 2.38 -21.89
CA ASP A 103 6.51 1.45 -20.94
C ASP A 103 7.34 2.14 -19.84
N SER A 104 7.03 3.40 -19.55
CA SER A 104 7.65 4.11 -18.42
C SER A 104 6.84 3.90 -17.16
N LEU A 105 7.52 3.60 -16.06
CA LEU A 105 6.87 3.43 -14.75
C LEU A 105 6.33 4.76 -14.26
N VAL A 106 5.03 4.85 -14.02
CA VAL A 106 4.39 6.10 -13.58
C VAL A 106 3.77 5.98 -12.19
N GLY A 107 3.70 4.78 -11.63
CA GLY A 107 3.12 4.60 -10.31
C GLY A 107 3.05 3.15 -9.91
N PHE A 108 2.64 2.93 -8.66
CA PHE A 108 2.21 1.62 -8.17
C PHE A 108 0.81 1.77 -7.61
N VAL A 109 -0.02 0.77 -7.86
CA VAL A 109 -1.31 0.65 -7.16
C VAL A 109 -1.15 -0.42 -6.11
N GLY A 110 -1.71 -0.17 -4.93
CA GLY A 110 -1.71 -1.14 -3.84
C GLY A 110 -3.10 -1.35 -3.30
N SER A 111 -3.41 -2.57 -2.89
CA SER A 111 -4.63 -2.87 -2.16
C SER A 111 -4.27 -3.55 -0.85
N GLN A 112 -5.12 -3.35 0.15
CA GLN A 112 -4.93 -3.90 1.47
C GLN A 112 -6.22 -4.59 1.90
N LEU A 113 -6.06 -5.77 2.46
CA LEU A 113 -7.18 -6.54 2.95
C LEU A 113 -6.80 -7.13 4.30
N GLU A 114 -7.56 -6.79 5.33
CA GLU A 114 -7.33 -7.39 6.64
C GLU A 114 -7.72 -8.86 6.58
N VAL A 115 -6.77 -9.73 6.96
CA VAL A 115 -6.97 -11.17 6.96
C VAL A 115 -7.49 -11.59 8.33
N SER A 116 -8.60 -12.30 8.32
CA SER A 116 -9.13 -12.86 9.57
C SER A 116 -8.22 -13.98 10.05
N THR A 117 -7.87 -13.93 11.34
CA THR A 117 -7.12 -15.00 11.99
C THR A 117 -8.02 -15.91 12.79
N GLU A 118 -9.30 -15.91 12.49
CA GLU A 118 -10.29 -16.75 13.15
C GLU A 118 -9.96 -18.23 13.01
N GLU A 119 -10.13 -18.97 14.06
CA GLU A 119 -9.89 -20.39 14.07
C GLU A 119 -11.14 -21.19 13.75
#